data_325e53b98b899b5bb1c61e9f7b1d910b
#
_entry.id   325e53b98b899b5bb1c61e9f7b1d910b
#
_cell.length_a   1.000
_cell.length_b   1.000
_cell.length_c   1.000
_cell.angle_alpha   90.00
_cell.angle_beta   90.00
_cell.angle_gamma   90.00
#
_symmetry.space_group_name_H-M   'P 1'
#
loop_
_entity.id
_entity.type
_entity.pdbx_description
1 polymer ?
#
loop_
_entity_poly.entity_id
_entity_poly.type
_entity_poly.pdbx_seq_one_letter_code
_entity_poly.pdbx_strand_id
1 'polypeptide(L)'
;TLLTPWLLEWYGPHVAFGVPGVLMAIATLMFWLGRNEYIHVPPGGLAFLREVFSRDGLLTILRLSLVYLCIAVFWALFDQTSSAWVLQAEDMNLRWLGIDWLPSQIQVLNPILVMVMIPLFQFLIYPLLSRVVRLTPLRKIGIGLFVMAAGFGLSAMVQGWIDGGTRPSVAWQFLAYVVITAAEIMVSITGLEFSYSQAPKTMKSVIMAVWLLSVSLGNYVTAVVNHWIQVPGINAVVARAADLEPTPEGIETTLADWELRVADLVPRADWRTQQDDATVREIRLSGPDGRFATADDILLSFNRFGGLTGVVTPDDEPLAAAKEKIDAAFFVSADNDAAKEIPADEAGDALVAGIVDSSGRPVRYQRITRDRYRLTTDGPDGQPFTGDDVVLQATAVRADPEEAARLADKPLSWREKRLIELKGEEGRREVEAARGEAPKTRIDGATTVGGLATLEGADYYWFWTGCMLAAAVAFVPIAVFYRGRPHLQDDPTVA
;
A
#
# COMPACT_ATOMS: atom_id res chain seq x y z
N THR A 1 13.93 6.16 -7.19
CA THR A 1 12.80 5.35 -7.68
C THR A 1 13.20 4.48 -8.88
N LEU A 2 13.81 5.01 -9.96
CA LEU A 2 14.16 4.20 -11.14
C LEU A 2 15.26 3.18 -10.87
N LEU A 3 16.34 3.61 -10.21
CA LEU A 3 17.53 2.77 -9.98
C LEU A 3 17.39 1.85 -8.77
N THR A 4 16.68 2.26 -7.75
CA THR A 4 16.60 1.51 -6.48
C THR A 4 16.02 0.10 -6.64
N PRO A 5 14.91 -0.14 -7.38
CA PRO A 5 14.41 -1.49 -7.61
C PRO A 5 15.40 -2.37 -8.36
N TRP A 6 16.06 -1.81 -9.39
CA TRP A 6 17.07 -2.50 -10.16
C TRP A 6 18.31 -2.83 -9.30
N LEU A 7 18.78 -1.88 -8.47
CA LEU A 7 19.89 -2.12 -7.56
C LEU A 7 19.53 -3.17 -6.50
N LEU A 8 18.28 -3.19 -6.03
CA LEU A 8 17.80 -4.19 -5.08
C LEU A 8 17.82 -5.60 -5.68
N GLU A 9 17.38 -5.74 -6.91
CA GLU A 9 17.35 -7.03 -7.61
C GLU A 9 18.75 -7.60 -7.86
N TRP A 10 19.72 -6.75 -8.30
CA TRP A 10 21.02 -7.19 -8.76
C TRP A 10 22.14 -7.12 -7.74
N TYR A 11 22.09 -6.14 -6.83
CA TYR A 11 23.15 -5.85 -5.86
C TYR A 11 22.70 -5.98 -4.40
N GLY A 12 21.41 -6.17 -4.16
CA GLY A 12 20.84 -6.35 -2.83
C GLY A 12 20.58 -5.06 -2.05
N PRO A 13 20.00 -5.20 -0.84
CA PRO A 13 19.50 -4.07 -0.06
C PRO A 13 20.58 -3.08 0.36
N HIS A 14 21.80 -3.55 0.70
CA HIS A 14 22.88 -2.66 1.14
C HIS A 14 23.28 -1.63 0.09
N VAL A 15 23.36 -2.03 -1.19
CA VAL A 15 23.69 -1.12 -2.28
C VAL A 15 22.48 -0.25 -2.64
N ALA A 16 21.29 -0.86 -2.72
CA ALA A 16 20.07 -0.14 -3.06
C ALA A 16 19.77 1.02 -2.12
N PHE A 17 19.96 0.84 -0.81
CA PHE A 17 19.77 1.90 0.20
C PHE A 17 21.04 2.72 0.47
N GLY A 18 22.23 2.18 0.16
CA GLY A 18 23.49 2.90 0.29
C GLY A 18 23.62 4.07 -0.69
N VAL A 19 23.19 3.90 -1.93
CA VAL A 19 23.24 4.96 -2.98
C VAL A 19 22.48 6.24 -2.56
N PRO A 20 21.21 6.19 -2.13
CA PRO A 20 20.53 7.37 -1.58
C PRO A 20 21.24 7.97 -0.37
N GLY A 21 21.82 7.14 0.50
CA GLY A 21 22.61 7.60 1.65
C GLY A 21 23.84 8.42 1.25
N VAL A 22 24.59 7.96 0.25
CA VAL A 22 25.76 8.70 -0.29
C VAL A 22 25.32 10.01 -0.94
N LEU A 23 24.23 10.00 -1.73
CA LEU A 23 23.70 11.22 -2.34
C LEU A 23 23.24 12.23 -1.27
N MET A 24 22.63 11.78 -0.18
CA MET A 24 22.24 12.64 0.94
C MET A 24 23.47 13.21 1.65
N ALA A 25 24.54 12.43 1.83
CA ALA A 25 25.80 12.93 2.40
C ALA A 25 26.43 14.02 1.51
N ILE A 26 26.42 13.82 0.20
CA ILE A 26 26.88 14.83 -0.78
C ILE A 26 26.02 16.09 -0.68
N ALA A 27 24.69 15.96 -0.67
CA ALA A 27 23.78 17.10 -0.55
C ALA A 27 24.01 17.87 0.76
N THR A 28 24.21 17.17 1.87
CA THR A 28 24.54 17.78 3.17
C THR A 28 25.87 18.53 3.12
N LEU A 29 26.90 17.96 2.48
CA LEU A 29 28.17 18.61 2.30
C LEU A 29 28.04 19.89 1.45
N MET A 30 27.31 19.82 0.33
CA MET A 30 27.07 20.98 -0.54
C MET A 30 26.32 22.08 0.22
N PHE A 31 25.29 21.72 0.98
CA PHE A 31 24.57 22.65 1.83
C PHE A 31 25.49 23.31 2.88
N TRP A 32 26.34 22.50 3.54
CA TRP A 32 27.29 23.01 4.53
C TRP A 32 28.35 23.93 3.91
N LEU A 33 28.82 23.64 2.71
CA LEU A 33 29.77 24.51 1.98
C LEU A 33 29.13 25.88 1.64
N GLY A 34 27.85 25.89 1.29
CA GLY A 34 27.09 27.13 0.99
C GLY A 34 26.65 27.92 2.23
N ARG A 35 26.93 27.48 3.46
CA ARG A 35 26.38 28.07 4.68
C ARG A 35 26.66 29.56 4.89
N ASN A 36 27.69 30.10 4.28
CA ASN A 36 28.05 31.52 4.39
C ASN A 36 27.29 32.42 3.40
N GLU A 37 26.67 31.81 2.37
CA GLU A 37 25.89 32.53 1.35
C GLU A 37 24.39 32.63 1.72
N TYR A 38 23.97 31.94 2.76
CA TYR A 38 22.57 31.93 3.19
C TYR A 38 22.27 33.16 4.07
N ILE A 39 21.05 33.69 3.90
CA ILE A 39 20.55 34.77 4.77
C ILE A 39 20.20 34.16 6.13
N HIS A 40 20.91 34.56 7.16
CA HIS A 40 20.64 34.13 8.54
C HIS A 40 19.61 35.08 9.17
N VAL A 41 18.41 34.57 9.40
CA VAL A 41 17.36 35.26 10.16
C VAL A 41 17.50 34.88 11.62
N PRO A 42 17.82 35.83 12.53
CA PRO A 42 17.95 35.50 13.96
C PRO A 42 16.60 35.03 14.53
N PRO A 43 16.59 34.09 15.50
CA PRO A 43 15.35 33.62 16.12
C PRO A 43 14.66 34.78 16.85
N GLY A 44 13.36 34.94 16.59
CA GLY A 44 12.54 36.04 17.12
C GLY A 44 12.24 35.96 18.64
N GLY A 45 12.68 34.91 19.33
CA GLY A 45 12.51 34.73 20.76
C GLY A 45 11.03 34.80 21.23
N LEU A 46 10.80 35.40 22.40
CA LEU A 46 9.45 35.52 22.96
C LEU A 46 8.53 36.45 22.15
N ALA A 47 9.10 37.42 21.40
CA ALA A 47 8.34 38.30 20.54
C ALA A 47 7.65 37.53 19.40
N PHE A 48 8.34 36.54 18.84
CA PHE A 48 7.78 35.63 17.85
C PHE A 48 6.59 34.84 18.40
N LEU A 49 6.71 34.26 19.61
CA LEU A 49 5.60 33.54 20.23
C LEU A 49 4.41 34.45 20.47
N ARG A 50 4.64 35.68 20.95
CA ARG A 50 3.56 36.66 21.17
C ARG A 50 2.82 37.01 19.87
N GLU A 51 3.53 37.08 18.74
CA GLU A 51 2.92 37.34 17.42
C GLU A 51 2.14 36.14 16.94
N VAL A 52 2.69 34.93 17.03
CA VAL A 52 2.01 33.68 16.65
C VAL A 52 0.71 33.47 17.45
N PHE A 53 0.74 33.70 18.75
CA PHE A 53 -0.42 33.57 19.64
C PHE A 53 -1.26 34.86 19.73
N SER A 54 -0.97 35.88 18.93
CA SER A 54 -1.84 37.05 18.80
C SER A 54 -3.17 36.64 18.14
N ARG A 55 -4.20 37.46 18.34
CA ARG A 55 -5.52 37.25 17.71
C ARG A 55 -5.40 37.16 16.19
N ASP A 56 -4.62 38.04 15.58
CA ASP A 56 -4.44 38.04 14.12
C ASP A 56 -3.60 36.85 13.64
N GLY A 57 -2.58 36.44 14.39
CA GLY A 57 -1.78 35.26 14.11
C GLY A 57 -2.62 33.98 14.16
N LEU A 58 -3.37 33.77 15.24
CA LEU A 58 -4.25 32.59 15.39
C LEU A 58 -5.37 32.57 14.34
N LEU A 59 -5.97 33.71 14.00
CA LEU A 59 -6.97 33.78 12.93
C LEU A 59 -6.37 33.45 11.55
N THR A 60 -5.14 33.86 11.29
CA THR A 60 -4.43 33.51 10.05
C THR A 60 -4.19 32.02 9.97
N ILE A 61 -3.65 31.40 11.04
CA ILE A 61 -3.46 29.95 11.11
C ILE A 61 -4.80 29.23 10.93
N LEU A 62 -5.84 29.62 11.65
CA LEU A 62 -7.16 28.96 11.57
C LEU A 62 -7.75 29.03 10.15
N ARG A 63 -7.66 30.20 9.48
CA ARG A 63 -8.17 30.35 8.12
C ARG A 63 -7.42 29.47 7.13
N LEU A 64 -6.09 29.39 7.24
CA LEU A 64 -5.26 28.52 6.40
C LEU A 64 -5.49 27.06 6.72
N SER A 65 -5.70 26.70 7.99
CA SER A 65 -5.99 25.34 8.39
C SER A 65 -7.27 24.78 7.76
N LEU A 66 -8.28 25.61 7.50
CA LEU A 66 -9.47 25.17 6.76
C LEU A 66 -9.14 24.77 5.31
N VAL A 67 -8.24 25.50 4.66
CA VAL A 67 -7.71 25.14 3.33
C VAL A 67 -6.90 23.84 3.42
N TYR A 68 -6.02 23.77 4.43
CA TYR A 68 -5.12 22.62 4.63
C TYR A 68 -5.85 21.33 4.99
N LEU A 69 -7.01 21.41 5.62
CA LEU A 69 -7.84 20.22 5.91
C LEU A 69 -8.29 19.52 4.61
N CYS A 70 -8.71 20.30 3.60
CA CYS A 70 -9.04 19.72 2.29
C CYS A 70 -7.79 19.22 1.55
N ILE A 71 -6.66 19.93 1.69
CA ILE A 71 -5.38 19.52 1.11
C ILE A 71 -4.83 18.26 1.81
N ALA A 72 -5.13 18.03 3.10
CA ALA A 72 -4.77 16.80 3.78
C ALA A 72 -5.43 15.57 3.12
N VAL A 73 -6.68 15.67 2.68
CA VAL A 73 -7.33 14.60 1.91
C VAL A 73 -6.63 14.38 0.58
N PHE A 74 -6.17 15.44 -0.10
CA PHE A 74 -5.35 15.30 -1.31
C PHE A 74 -4.07 14.49 -1.04
N TRP A 75 -3.35 14.78 0.05
CA TRP A 75 -2.13 14.05 0.41
C TRP A 75 -2.42 12.60 0.80
N ALA A 76 -3.55 12.34 1.47
CA ALA A 76 -4.00 10.99 1.78
C ALA A 76 -4.14 10.12 0.51
N LEU A 77 -4.60 10.69 -0.60
CA LEU A 77 -4.69 9.98 -1.86
C LEU A 77 -3.33 9.95 -2.58
N PHE A 78 -2.63 11.08 -2.65
CA PHE A 78 -1.39 11.19 -3.41
C PHE A 78 -0.33 10.19 -2.94
N ASP A 79 -0.13 10.06 -1.64
CA ASP A 79 0.89 9.18 -1.08
C ASP A 79 0.57 7.67 -1.27
N GLN A 80 -0.70 7.32 -1.57
CA GLN A 80 -1.09 5.94 -1.94
C GLN A 80 -0.52 5.49 -3.30
N THR A 81 -0.01 6.41 -4.11
CA THR A 81 0.72 6.07 -5.34
C THR A 81 1.98 5.24 -5.06
N SER A 82 2.54 5.36 -3.86
CA SER A 82 3.71 4.59 -3.43
C SER A 82 3.37 3.28 -2.71
N SER A 83 2.09 2.97 -2.52
CA SER A 83 1.60 1.76 -1.87
C SER A 83 0.52 1.06 -2.70
N ALA A 84 -0.74 1.48 -2.61
CA ALA A 84 -1.86 0.83 -3.29
C ALA A 84 -1.68 0.74 -4.82
N TRP A 85 -1.12 1.78 -5.46
CA TRP A 85 -0.90 1.75 -6.90
C TRP A 85 0.23 0.81 -7.33
N VAL A 86 1.22 0.57 -6.47
CA VAL A 86 2.26 -0.43 -6.74
C VAL A 86 1.66 -1.83 -6.72
N LEU A 87 0.80 -2.12 -5.73
CA LEU A 87 0.08 -3.39 -5.66
C LEU A 87 -0.87 -3.57 -6.85
N GLN A 88 -1.59 -2.52 -7.26
CA GLN A 88 -2.41 -2.56 -8.47
C GLN A 88 -1.59 -2.91 -9.72
N ALA A 89 -0.38 -2.35 -9.84
CA ALA A 89 0.49 -2.60 -10.99
C ALA A 89 0.94 -4.06 -11.09
N GLU A 90 1.05 -4.79 -9.97
CA GLU A 90 1.41 -6.22 -9.97
C GLU A 90 0.39 -7.07 -10.75
N ASP A 91 -0.88 -6.65 -10.75
CA ASP A 91 -1.97 -7.33 -11.45
C ASP A 91 -2.19 -6.81 -12.88
N MET A 92 -1.35 -5.89 -13.36
CA MET A 92 -1.43 -5.31 -14.70
C MET A 92 -0.43 -5.94 -15.68
N ASN A 93 -0.65 -5.73 -16.97
CA ASN A 93 0.35 -6.05 -17.98
C ASN A 93 1.43 -4.96 -17.98
N LEU A 94 2.58 -5.29 -17.42
CA LEU A 94 3.72 -4.39 -17.23
C LEU A 94 4.53 -4.14 -18.51
N ARG A 95 4.27 -4.88 -19.61
CA ARG A 95 4.96 -4.68 -20.87
C ARG A 95 4.34 -3.52 -21.65
N TRP A 96 5.08 -2.42 -21.76
CA TRP A 96 4.64 -1.25 -22.53
C TRP A 96 5.82 -0.55 -23.21
N LEU A 97 5.63 -0.13 -24.47
CA LEU A 97 6.66 0.47 -25.34
C LEU A 97 7.91 -0.40 -25.49
N GLY A 98 7.75 -1.74 -25.46
CA GLY A 98 8.88 -2.67 -25.58
C GLY A 98 9.75 -2.81 -24.32
N ILE A 99 9.34 -2.19 -23.21
CA ILE A 99 10.00 -2.24 -21.90
C ILE A 99 9.13 -3.07 -20.95
N ASP A 100 9.76 -3.99 -20.23
CA ASP A 100 9.15 -4.70 -19.12
C ASP A 100 9.40 -3.89 -17.83
N TRP A 101 8.36 -3.23 -17.34
CA TRP A 101 8.43 -2.37 -16.16
C TRP A 101 8.34 -3.20 -14.87
N LEU A 102 9.03 -2.77 -13.83
CA LEU A 102 8.75 -3.26 -12.47
C LEU A 102 7.64 -2.40 -11.83
N PRO A 103 6.72 -2.98 -11.04
CA PRO A 103 5.62 -2.22 -10.42
C PRO A 103 6.07 -0.95 -9.70
N SER A 104 7.13 -1.04 -8.91
CA SER A 104 7.70 0.10 -8.17
C SER A 104 8.43 1.13 -9.04
N GLN A 105 8.83 0.79 -10.27
CA GLN A 105 9.48 1.74 -11.19
C GLN A 105 8.49 2.75 -11.78
N ILE A 106 7.21 2.42 -11.84
CA ILE A 106 6.18 3.28 -12.43
C ILE A 106 6.11 4.63 -11.69
N GLN A 107 6.41 4.66 -10.40
CA GLN A 107 6.48 5.89 -9.61
C GLN A 107 7.46 6.95 -10.14
N VAL A 108 8.45 6.55 -10.94
CA VAL A 108 9.40 7.50 -11.55
C VAL A 108 8.72 8.48 -12.51
N LEU A 109 7.55 8.13 -12.99
CA LEU A 109 6.77 9.00 -13.87
C LEU A 109 6.41 10.33 -13.20
N ASN A 110 6.05 10.32 -11.92
CA ASN A 110 5.64 11.54 -11.24
C ASN A 110 6.72 12.64 -11.31
N PRO A 111 7.98 12.44 -10.83
CA PRO A 111 8.99 13.50 -10.92
C PRO A 111 9.33 13.90 -12.37
N ILE A 112 9.29 12.97 -13.33
CA ILE A 112 9.50 13.31 -14.75
C ILE A 112 8.35 14.18 -15.26
N LEU A 113 7.11 13.78 -14.99
CA LEU A 113 5.92 14.54 -15.39
C LEU A 113 5.89 15.92 -14.74
N VAL A 114 6.25 16.04 -13.46
CA VAL A 114 6.35 17.35 -12.78
C VAL A 114 7.30 18.28 -13.54
N MET A 115 8.50 17.80 -13.89
CA MET A 115 9.47 18.61 -14.64
C MET A 115 8.96 19.07 -16.00
N VAL A 116 8.21 18.24 -16.71
CA VAL A 116 7.65 18.55 -18.03
C VAL A 116 6.38 19.39 -17.91
N MET A 117 5.52 19.07 -16.95
CA MET A 117 4.20 19.68 -16.83
C MET A 117 4.24 21.06 -16.18
N ILE A 118 5.20 21.38 -15.31
CA ILE A 118 5.32 22.74 -14.74
C ILE A 118 5.40 23.80 -15.84
N PRO A 119 6.36 23.76 -16.79
CA PRO A 119 6.39 24.72 -17.89
C PRO A 119 5.14 24.64 -18.78
N LEU A 120 4.60 23.45 -19.04
CA LEU A 120 3.38 23.27 -19.81
C LEU A 120 2.19 23.99 -19.15
N PHE A 121 2.04 23.86 -17.83
CA PHE A 121 1.01 24.55 -17.07
C PHE A 121 1.20 26.07 -17.10
N GLN A 122 2.44 26.52 -16.89
CA GLN A 122 2.75 27.96 -16.84
C GLN A 122 2.54 28.66 -18.18
N PHE A 123 2.98 28.07 -19.29
CA PHE A 123 2.97 28.70 -20.59
C PHE A 123 1.75 28.36 -21.46
N LEU A 124 1.05 27.25 -21.21
CA LEU A 124 -0.05 26.80 -22.04
C LEU A 124 -1.36 26.63 -21.25
N ILE A 125 -1.38 25.78 -20.23
CA ILE A 125 -2.63 25.39 -19.57
C ILE A 125 -3.25 26.58 -18.81
N TYR A 126 -2.50 27.27 -17.97
CA TYR A 126 -3.02 28.41 -17.20
C TYR A 126 -3.44 29.59 -18.10
N PRO A 127 -2.70 29.98 -19.14
CA PRO A 127 -3.17 30.99 -20.08
C PRO A 127 -4.45 30.64 -20.83
N LEU A 128 -4.58 29.37 -21.25
CA LEU A 128 -5.81 28.87 -21.89
C LEU A 128 -7.00 28.87 -20.93
N LEU A 129 -6.80 28.34 -19.73
CA LEU A 129 -7.83 28.25 -18.70
C LEU A 129 -8.24 29.63 -18.20
N SER A 130 -7.34 30.60 -18.17
CA SER A 130 -7.62 31.98 -17.77
C SER A 130 -8.54 32.74 -18.75
N ARG A 131 -8.66 32.26 -19.99
CA ARG A 131 -9.62 32.82 -20.98
C ARG A 131 -11.07 32.47 -20.64
N VAL A 132 -11.27 31.36 -19.92
CA VAL A 132 -12.62 30.86 -19.59
C VAL A 132 -12.99 31.19 -18.14
N VAL A 133 -12.01 31.07 -17.22
CA VAL A 133 -12.23 31.23 -15.78
C VAL A 133 -11.15 32.15 -15.19
N ARG A 134 -11.53 33.10 -14.32
CA ARG A 134 -10.55 33.84 -13.52
C ARG A 134 -9.79 32.89 -12.60
N LEU A 135 -8.52 32.63 -12.88
CA LEU A 135 -7.66 31.75 -12.11
C LEU A 135 -7.09 32.47 -10.88
N THR A 136 -7.78 32.39 -9.76
CA THR A 136 -7.20 32.73 -8.45
C THR A 136 -6.46 31.52 -7.87
N PRO A 137 -5.49 31.70 -6.93
CA PRO A 137 -4.81 30.56 -6.31
C PRO A 137 -5.78 29.52 -5.72
N LEU A 138 -6.82 29.94 -4.99
CA LEU A 138 -7.82 29.04 -4.44
C LEU A 138 -8.64 28.30 -5.52
N ARG A 139 -8.94 28.96 -6.64
CA ARG A 139 -9.61 28.28 -7.75
C ARG A 139 -8.72 27.22 -8.41
N LYS A 140 -7.42 27.50 -8.55
CA LYS A 140 -6.47 26.50 -9.03
C LYS A 140 -6.45 25.28 -8.10
N ILE A 141 -6.32 25.51 -6.78
CA ILE A 141 -6.38 24.44 -5.79
C ILE A 141 -7.69 23.64 -5.91
N GLY A 142 -8.85 24.35 -5.96
CA GLY A 142 -10.14 23.69 -6.08
C GLY A 142 -10.26 22.81 -7.33
N ILE A 143 -9.84 23.31 -8.50
CA ILE A 143 -9.81 22.51 -9.74
C ILE A 143 -8.87 21.32 -9.56
N GLY A 144 -7.70 21.48 -8.96
CA GLY A 144 -6.75 20.41 -8.68
C GLY A 144 -7.35 19.29 -7.82
N LEU A 145 -8.17 19.64 -6.80
CA LEU A 145 -8.85 18.64 -5.98
C LEU A 145 -9.85 17.79 -6.80
N PHE A 146 -10.62 18.41 -7.72
CA PHE A 146 -11.49 17.66 -8.63
C PHE A 146 -10.69 16.80 -9.62
N VAL A 147 -9.58 17.30 -10.13
CA VAL A 147 -8.68 16.53 -11.01
C VAL A 147 -8.09 15.33 -10.28
N MET A 148 -7.75 15.48 -8.99
CA MET A 148 -7.29 14.36 -8.15
C MET A 148 -8.38 13.28 -8.00
N ALA A 149 -9.61 13.69 -7.73
CA ALA A 149 -10.75 12.75 -7.68
C ALA A 149 -10.93 12.00 -9.01
N ALA A 150 -10.78 12.69 -10.16
CA ALA A 150 -10.83 12.04 -11.46
C ALA A 150 -9.68 11.05 -11.69
N GLY A 151 -8.47 11.35 -11.22
CA GLY A 151 -7.31 10.44 -11.29
C GLY A 151 -7.51 9.16 -10.50
N PHE A 152 -8.03 9.27 -9.27
CA PHE A 152 -8.39 8.11 -8.46
C PHE A 152 -9.59 7.35 -9.02
N GLY A 153 -10.58 8.04 -9.56
CA GLY A 153 -11.70 7.41 -10.29
C GLY A 153 -11.23 6.58 -11.49
N LEU A 154 -10.22 7.05 -12.22
CA LEU A 154 -9.60 6.27 -13.29
C LEU A 154 -8.92 5.01 -12.73
N SER A 155 -8.18 5.12 -11.62
CA SER A 155 -7.58 3.96 -10.97
C SER A 155 -8.63 2.98 -10.43
N ALA A 156 -9.76 3.48 -9.91
CA ALA A 156 -10.89 2.66 -9.49
C ALA A 156 -11.50 1.87 -10.66
N MET A 157 -11.66 2.50 -11.84
CA MET A 157 -12.13 1.82 -13.05
C MET A 157 -11.15 0.73 -13.49
N VAL A 158 -9.85 1.02 -13.47
CA VAL A 158 -8.78 0.05 -13.82
C VAL A 158 -8.83 -1.13 -12.85
N GLN A 159 -8.98 -0.86 -11.54
CA GLN A 159 -9.12 -1.91 -10.54
C GLN A 159 -10.37 -2.76 -10.78
N GLY A 160 -11.49 -2.16 -11.12
CA GLY A 160 -12.72 -2.91 -11.48
C GLY A 160 -12.51 -3.85 -12.67
N TRP A 161 -11.66 -3.50 -13.63
CA TRP A 161 -11.28 -4.43 -14.71
C TRP A 161 -10.41 -5.58 -14.21
N ILE A 162 -9.50 -5.31 -13.27
CA ILE A 162 -8.65 -6.33 -12.64
C ILE A 162 -9.53 -7.30 -11.83
N ASP A 163 -10.42 -6.79 -10.98
CA ASP A 163 -11.37 -7.57 -10.20
C ASP A 163 -12.30 -8.40 -11.12
N GLY A 164 -12.67 -7.83 -12.28
CA GLY A 164 -13.37 -8.53 -13.35
C GLY A 164 -12.56 -9.59 -14.10
N GLY A 165 -11.30 -9.86 -13.67
CA GLY A 165 -10.43 -10.90 -14.25
C GLY A 165 -9.67 -10.48 -15.50
N THR A 166 -9.67 -9.20 -15.88
CA THR A 166 -8.84 -8.72 -16.98
C THR A 166 -7.45 -8.32 -16.49
N ARG A 167 -6.50 -8.23 -17.40
CA ARG A 167 -5.14 -7.78 -17.13
C ARG A 167 -4.84 -6.53 -17.96
N PRO A 168 -5.32 -5.34 -17.51
CA PRO A 168 -5.19 -4.11 -18.28
C PRO A 168 -3.73 -3.70 -18.46
N SER A 169 -3.42 -3.00 -19.55
CA SER A 169 -2.08 -2.47 -19.78
C SER A 169 -1.71 -1.43 -18.73
N VAL A 170 -0.47 -1.43 -18.29
CA VAL A 170 0.11 -0.41 -17.38
C VAL A 170 0.00 1.02 -17.95
N ALA A 171 -0.21 1.16 -19.26
CA ALA A 171 -0.48 2.47 -19.89
C ALA A 171 -1.64 3.23 -19.25
N TRP A 172 -2.64 2.54 -18.70
CA TRP A 172 -3.73 3.17 -17.96
C TRP A 172 -3.25 3.82 -16.65
N GLN A 173 -2.31 3.17 -15.97
CA GLN A 173 -1.73 3.76 -14.78
C GLN A 173 -0.82 4.95 -15.12
N PHE A 174 -0.09 4.90 -16.26
CA PHE A 174 0.63 6.06 -16.78
C PHE A 174 -0.31 7.25 -17.03
N LEU A 175 -1.48 7.01 -17.63
CA LEU A 175 -2.49 8.06 -17.81
C LEU A 175 -2.98 8.60 -16.46
N ALA A 176 -3.22 7.73 -15.49
CA ALA A 176 -3.61 8.14 -14.15
C ALA A 176 -2.52 9.02 -13.49
N TYR A 177 -1.23 8.68 -13.65
CA TYR A 177 -0.12 9.53 -13.19
C TYR A 177 -0.11 10.90 -13.85
N VAL A 178 -0.41 11.01 -15.15
CA VAL A 178 -0.53 12.31 -15.82
C VAL A 178 -1.63 13.15 -15.15
N VAL A 179 -2.78 12.56 -14.85
CA VAL A 179 -3.91 13.27 -14.22
C VAL A 179 -3.57 13.71 -12.80
N ILE A 180 -3.02 12.82 -11.96
CA ILE A 180 -2.69 13.20 -10.57
C ILE A 180 -1.51 14.17 -10.48
N THR A 181 -0.52 14.10 -11.39
CA THR A 181 0.57 15.08 -11.45
C THR A 181 0.04 16.45 -11.85
N ALA A 182 -0.95 16.52 -12.77
CA ALA A 182 -1.65 17.77 -13.06
C ALA A 182 -2.34 18.34 -11.80
N ALA A 183 -2.99 17.49 -11.02
CA ALA A 183 -3.60 17.87 -9.75
C ALA A 183 -2.54 18.36 -8.74
N GLU A 184 -1.42 17.66 -8.64
CA GLU A 184 -0.30 18.01 -7.75
C GLU A 184 0.24 19.41 -8.05
N ILE A 185 0.50 19.75 -9.30
CA ILE A 185 0.96 21.08 -9.71
C ILE A 185 -0.06 22.16 -9.30
N MET A 186 -1.34 21.88 -9.47
CA MET A 186 -2.42 22.82 -9.13
C MET A 186 -2.63 22.97 -7.62
N VAL A 187 -2.43 21.92 -6.84
CA VAL A 187 -2.67 21.93 -5.38
C VAL A 187 -1.41 22.24 -4.61
N SER A 188 -0.32 21.49 -4.84
CA SER A 188 0.88 21.55 -4.03
C SER A 188 1.64 22.87 -4.26
N ILE A 189 2.02 23.15 -5.51
CA ILE A 189 2.80 24.37 -5.82
C ILE A 189 1.98 25.63 -5.51
N THR A 190 0.75 25.69 -6.02
CA THR A 190 -0.12 26.86 -5.80
C THR A 190 -0.49 27.02 -4.32
N GLY A 191 -0.72 25.92 -3.60
CA GLY A 191 -1.03 25.94 -2.17
C GLY A 191 0.14 26.45 -1.34
N LEU A 192 1.36 26.06 -1.69
CA LEU A 192 2.57 26.53 -1.05
C LEU A 192 2.78 28.04 -1.28
N GLU A 193 2.70 28.50 -2.54
CA GLU A 193 2.79 29.92 -2.89
C GLU A 193 1.71 30.75 -2.19
N PHE A 194 0.47 30.27 -2.21
CA PHE A 194 -0.64 30.90 -1.53
C PHE A 194 -0.37 31.03 -0.03
N SER A 195 0.04 29.97 0.62
CA SER A 195 0.37 29.95 2.05
C SER A 195 1.44 30.97 2.40
N TYR A 196 2.47 31.04 1.58
CA TYR A 196 3.57 31.99 1.74
C TYR A 196 3.11 33.45 1.57
N SER A 197 2.17 33.72 0.65
CA SER A 197 1.62 35.06 0.39
C SER A 197 0.70 35.56 1.50
N GLN A 198 0.03 34.62 2.22
CA GLN A 198 -0.87 34.94 3.33
C GLN A 198 -0.15 35.05 4.68
N ALA A 199 1.11 34.62 4.75
CA ALA A 199 1.88 34.58 5.99
C ALA A 199 2.56 35.96 6.25
N PRO A 200 2.41 36.52 7.47
CA PRO A 200 3.28 37.61 7.93
C PRO A 200 4.76 37.21 7.86
N LYS A 201 5.66 38.18 7.63
CA LYS A 201 7.12 37.91 7.45
C LYS A 201 7.70 37.06 8.57
N THR A 202 7.31 37.32 9.81
CA THR A 202 7.75 36.61 11.02
C THR A 202 7.12 35.22 11.17
N MET A 203 5.92 34.98 10.62
CA MET A 203 5.17 33.72 10.80
C MET A 203 5.37 32.70 9.65
N LYS A 204 6.19 32.99 8.65
CA LYS A 204 6.36 32.12 7.47
C LYS A 204 6.76 30.69 7.84
N SER A 205 7.68 30.54 8.81
CA SER A 205 8.13 29.22 9.29
C SER A 205 7.00 28.42 9.96
N VAL A 206 6.12 29.09 10.72
CA VAL A 206 4.96 28.43 11.35
C VAL A 206 3.96 27.98 10.29
N ILE A 207 3.66 28.85 9.33
CA ILE A 207 2.73 28.50 8.23
C ILE A 207 3.29 27.33 7.42
N MET A 208 4.59 27.31 7.17
CA MET A 208 5.24 26.16 6.52
C MET A 208 5.17 24.88 7.36
N ALA A 209 5.32 24.98 8.67
CA ALA A 209 5.16 23.84 9.56
C ALA A 209 3.70 23.31 9.55
N VAL A 210 2.71 24.20 9.56
CA VAL A 210 1.29 23.81 9.45
C VAL A 210 0.97 23.22 8.07
N TRP A 211 1.61 23.73 6.99
CA TRP A 211 1.53 23.12 5.67
C TRP A 211 2.04 21.67 5.68
N LEU A 212 3.23 21.42 6.20
CA LEU A 212 3.79 20.08 6.33
C LEU A 212 2.95 19.18 7.24
N LEU A 213 2.33 19.77 8.28
CA LEU A 213 1.40 19.03 9.15
C LEU A 213 0.17 18.53 8.37
N SER A 214 -0.27 19.23 7.31
CA SER A 214 -1.37 18.76 6.46
C SER A 214 -1.01 17.47 5.71
N VAL A 215 0.24 17.30 5.29
CA VAL A 215 0.74 16.05 4.69
C VAL A 215 0.68 14.93 5.71
N SER A 216 1.23 15.17 6.91
CA SER A 216 1.22 14.19 8.00
C SER A 216 -0.21 13.81 8.43
N LEU A 217 -1.13 14.78 8.45
CA LEU A 217 -2.54 14.53 8.74
C LEU A 217 -3.19 13.65 7.68
N GLY A 218 -2.89 13.88 6.40
CA GLY A 218 -3.37 13.03 5.29
C GLY A 218 -2.93 11.60 5.47
N ASN A 219 -1.64 11.37 5.71
CA ASN A 219 -1.08 10.04 5.94
C ASN A 219 -1.64 9.37 7.20
N TYR A 220 -1.86 10.15 8.26
CA TYR A 220 -2.50 9.64 9.47
C TYR A 220 -3.94 9.18 9.21
N VAL A 221 -4.72 9.96 8.46
CA VAL A 221 -6.08 9.56 8.06
C VAL A 221 -6.05 8.27 7.24
N THR A 222 -5.13 8.14 6.30
CA THR A 222 -4.95 6.89 5.53
C THR A 222 -4.61 5.71 6.45
N ALA A 223 -3.71 5.91 7.39
CA ALA A 223 -3.34 4.86 8.35
C ALA A 223 -4.53 4.44 9.24
N VAL A 224 -5.32 5.41 9.72
CA VAL A 224 -6.53 5.14 10.52
C VAL A 224 -7.57 4.38 9.70
N VAL A 225 -7.86 4.82 8.47
CA VAL A 225 -8.80 4.12 7.58
C VAL A 225 -8.33 2.70 7.32
N ASN A 226 -7.06 2.53 6.94
CA ASN A 226 -6.49 1.20 6.69
C ASN A 226 -6.53 0.30 7.93
N HIS A 227 -6.34 0.85 9.11
CA HIS A 227 -6.49 0.10 10.36
C HIS A 227 -7.94 -0.36 10.60
N TRP A 228 -8.92 0.48 10.24
CA TRP A 228 -10.33 0.17 10.47
C TRP A 228 -10.91 -0.82 9.44
N ILE A 229 -10.42 -0.79 8.20
CA ILE A 229 -10.87 -1.72 7.15
C ILE A 229 -10.20 -3.09 7.26
N GLN A 230 -9.05 -3.20 7.94
CA GLN A 230 -8.37 -4.47 8.15
C GLN A 230 -9.00 -5.21 9.32
N VAL A 231 -9.45 -6.41 9.06
CA VAL A 231 -9.85 -7.36 10.10
C VAL A 231 -8.56 -7.95 10.67
N PRO A 232 -8.24 -7.72 11.96
CA PRO A 232 -7.07 -8.32 12.56
C PRO A 232 -7.18 -9.83 12.49
N GLY A 233 -6.10 -10.49 12.10
CA GLY A 233 -6.02 -11.95 12.04
C GLY A 233 -4.84 -12.46 12.84
N ILE A 234 -4.84 -13.75 13.09
CA ILE A 234 -3.75 -14.44 13.80
C ILE A 234 -2.40 -14.13 13.12
N ASN A 235 -2.36 -14.06 11.79
CA ASN A 235 -1.13 -13.71 11.06
C ASN A 235 -0.58 -12.33 11.40
N ALA A 236 -1.44 -11.34 11.66
CA ALA A 236 -0.99 -9.99 12.05
C ALA A 236 -0.39 -9.99 13.47
N VAL A 237 -0.92 -10.84 14.33
CA VAL A 237 -0.40 -11.05 15.69
C VAL A 237 0.94 -11.80 15.63
N VAL A 238 1.01 -12.85 14.82
CA VAL A 238 2.21 -13.68 14.63
C VAL A 238 3.35 -12.93 13.95
N ALA A 239 3.06 -12.07 12.97
CA ALA A 239 4.07 -11.25 12.31
C ALA A 239 4.75 -10.27 13.28
N ARG A 240 4.05 -9.83 14.33
CA ARG A 240 4.64 -9.04 15.42
C ARG A 240 5.45 -9.88 16.41
N ALA A 241 5.17 -11.18 16.48
CA ALA A 241 5.92 -12.12 17.29
C ALA A 241 7.21 -12.63 16.62
N ALA A 242 7.46 -12.28 15.36
CA ALA A 242 8.75 -12.52 14.70
C ALA A 242 9.92 -11.76 15.37
N ASP A 243 9.61 -10.77 16.22
CA ASP A 243 10.57 -10.11 17.12
C ASP A 243 10.77 -10.89 18.44
N LEU A 244 10.26 -12.13 18.55
CA LEU A 244 10.49 -13.01 19.70
C LEU A 244 11.97 -13.26 19.87
N GLU A 245 12.56 -12.65 20.91
CA GLU A 245 13.85 -13.13 21.41
C GLU A 245 13.66 -14.59 21.86
N PRO A 246 14.45 -15.55 21.32
CA PRO A 246 14.28 -16.97 21.61
C PRO A 246 14.78 -17.35 23.01
N THR A 247 14.61 -16.46 24.00
CA THR A 247 14.93 -16.69 25.41
C THR A 247 13.67 -17.04 26.19
N PRO A 248 13.72 -17.91 27.20
CA PRO A 248 12.54 -18.26 28.00
C PRO A 248 11.81 -17.04 28.58
N GLU A 249 12.56 -16.02 29.02
CA GLU A 249 12.01 -14.78 29.60
C GLU A 249 11.37 -13.88 28.55
N GLY A 250 11.95 -13.77 27.35
CA GLY A 250 11.38 -13.05 26.22
C GLY A 250 10.11 -13.71 25.70
N ILE A 251 10.07 -15.04 25.70
CA ILE A 251 8.89 -15.84 25.33
C ILE A 251 7.75 -15.64 26.33
N GLU A 252 7.99 -15.69 27.65
CA GLU A 252 6.95 -15.48 28.65
C GLU A 252 6.30 -14.09 28.55
N THR A 253 7.12 -13.03 28.36
CA THR A 253 6.62 -11.66 28.24
C THR A 253 5.79 -11.48 26.94
N THR A 254 6.23 -12.06 25.85
CA THR A 254 5.54 -11.96 24.55
C THR A 254 4.29 -12.84 24.52
N LEU A 255 4.29 -13.99 25.18
CA LEU A 255 3.12 -14.87 25.30
C LEU A 255 2.03 -14.24 26.17
N ALA A 256 2.39 -13.52 27.25
CA ALA A 256 1.42 -12.75 28.03
C ALA A 256 0.74 -11.64 27.22
N ASP A 257 1.51 -10.97 26.37
CA ASP A 257 1.00 -9.95 25.43
C ASP A 257 0.14 -10.58 24.32
N TRP A 258 0.44 -11.82 23.94
CA TRP A 258 -0.28 -12.60 22.97
C TRP A 258 -1.62 -13.12 23.52
N GLU A 259 -1.66 -13.60 24.75
CA GLU A 259 -2.86 -14.10 25.39
C GLU A 259 -3.99 -13.06 25.35
N LEU A 260 -3.66 -11.79 25.65
CA LEU A 260 -4.62 -10.70 25.56
C LEU A 260 -5.09 -10.43 24.11
N ARG A 261 -4.22 -10.58 23.11
CA ARG A 261 -4.54 -10.29 21.71
C ARG A 261 -5.21 -11.44 21.00
N VAL A 262 -4.86 -12.66 21.35
CA VAL A 262 -5.53 -13.86 20.82
C VAL A 262 -6.93 -14.00 21.43
N ALA A 263 -7.13 -13.62 22.68
CA ALA A 263 -8.45 -13.58 23.31
C ALA A 263 -9.41 -12.60 22.63
N ASP A 264 -8.88 -11.51 22.06
CA ASP A 264 -9.67 -10.55 21.28
C ASP A 264 -10.06 -11.10 19.89
N LEU A 265 -9.27 -12.02 19.33
CA LEU A 265 -9.46 -12.60 18.01
C LEU A 265 -10.27 -13.90 18.02
N VAL A 266 -10.10 -14.70 19.05
CA VAL A 266 -10.77 -16.00 19.23
C VAL A 266 -11.41 -16.04 20.62
N PRO A 267 -12.73 -15.78 20.73
CA PRO A 267 -13.43 -15.55 22.02
C PRO A 267 -13.43 -16.71 23.03
N ARG A 268 -12.61 -17.70 22.93
CA ARG A 268 -12.41 -18.81 23.88
C ARG A 268 -11.04 -19.47 23.73
N ALA A 269 -10.03 -18.71 23.32
CA ALA A 269 -8.70 -19.28 23.16
C ALA A 269 -8.05 -19.58 24.49
N ASP A 270 -8.09 -20.84 24.87
CA ASP A 270 -7.08 -21.41 25.72
C ASP A 270 -5.94 -21.86 24.79
N TRP A 271 -4.69 -21.52 25.11
CA TRP A 271 -3.57 -21.85 24.25
C TRP A 271 -2.49 -22.61 25.03
N ARG A 272 -1.81 -23.52 24.33
CA ARG A 272 -0.64 -24.25 24.83
C ARG A 272 0.52 -24.10 23.88
N THR A 273 1.72 -23.98 24.45
CA THR A 273 2.96 -23.95 23.68
C THR A 273 3.71 -25.26 23.78
N GLN A 274 4.26 -25.71 22.67
CA GLN A 274 5.26 -26.76 22.65
C GLN A 274 6.62 -26.12 22.41
N GLN A 275 7.51 -26.25 23.39
CA GLN A 275 8.89 -25.79 23.35
C GLN A 275 9.83 -26.94 23.05
N ASP A 276 10.80 -26.69 22.19
CA ASP A 276 11.94 -27.54 21.95
C ASP A 276 13.20 -26.66 21.90
N ASP A 277 14.24 -27.01 22.66
CA ASP A 277 15.50 -26.26 22.78
C ASP A 277 15.31 -24.74 23.05
N ALA A 278 14.43 -24.38 24.00
CA ALA A 278 14.10 -22.99 24.37
C ALA A 278 13.45 -22.14 23.26
N THR A 279 12.96 -22.75 22.16
CA THR A 279 12.21 -22.06 21.13
C THR A 279 10.77 -22.58 21.06
N VAL A 280 9.78 -21.66 20.92
CA VAL A 280 8.39 -22.03 20.70
C VAL A 280 8.28 -22.54 19.27
N ARG A 281 7.78 -23.79 19.10
CA ARG A 281 7.59 -24.40 17.78
C ARG A 281 6.14 -24.53 17.38
N GLU A 282 5.25 -24.67 18.35
CA GLU A 282 3.82 -24.82 18.09
C GLU A 282 3.01 -24.07 19.14
N ILE A 283 1.95 -23.41 18.68
CA ILE A 283 0.91 -22.85 19.52
C ILE A 283 -0.39 -23.51 19.10
N ARG A 284 -1.09 -24.11 20.06
CA ARG A 284 -2.38 -24.73 19.87
C ARG A 284 -3.44 -23.88 20.53
N LEU A 285 -4.44 -23.51 19.76
CA LEU A 285 -5.64 -22.79 20.22
C LEU A 285 -6.77 -23.82 20.34
N SER A 286 -7.45 -23.86 21.47
CA SER A 286 -8.62 -24.72 21.63
C SER A 286 -9.76 -24.24 20.74
N GLY A 287 -10.46 -25.16 20.14
CA GLY A 287 -11.68 -24.87 19.40
C GLY A 287 -12.86 -24.46 20.30
N PRO A 288 -14.08 -24.37 19.73
CA PRO A 288 -15.29 -24.00 20.47
C PRO A 288 -15.63 -24.91 21.64
N ASP A 289 -15.13 -26.13 21.67
CA ASP A 289 -15.36 -27.08 22.76
C ASP A 289 -14.52 -26.82 24.02
N GLY A 290 -13.51 -25.89 23.90
CA GLY A 290 -12.60 -25.52 24.99
C GLY A 290 -11.66 -26.65 25.43
N ARG A 291 -11.50 -27.70 24.63
CA ARG A 291 -10.61 -28.84 24.91
C ARG A 291 -9.45 -28.81 23.95
N PHE A 292 -8.29 -29.33 24.40
CA PHE A 292 -7.12 -29.46 23.54
C PHE A 292 -7.02 -30.87 22.96
N ALA A 293 -6.36 -30.96 21.81
CA ALA A 293 -6.16 -32.17 21.04
C ALA A 293 -7.47 -32.75 20.49
N THR A 294 -8.39 -31.90 20.16
CA THR A 294 -9.65 -32.21 19.48
C THR A 294 -9.57 -31.78 18.01
N ALA A 295 -10.52 -32.21 17.21
CA ALA A 295 -10.51 -31.95 15.77
C ALA A 295 -10.82 -30.50 15.40
N ASP A 296 -11.32 -29.70 16.34
CA ASP A 296 -11.68 -28.30 16.22
C ASP A 296 -10.57 -27.30 16.66
N ASP A 297 -9.40 -27.83 17.05
CA ASP A 297 -8.25 -27.01 17.42
C ASP A 297 -7.59 -26.35 16.20
N ILE A 298 -7.06 -25.13 16.39
CA ILE A 298 -6.17 -24.46 15.44
C ILE A 298 -4.73 -24.66 15.90
N LEU A 299 -3.86 -25.14 15.00
CA LEU A 299 -2.44 -25.36 15.27
C LEU A 299 -1.59 -24.39 14.42
N LEU A 300 -0.77 -23.59 15.10
CA LEU A 300 0.19 -22.69 14.49
C LEU A 300 1.60 -23.24 14.66
N SER A 301 2.33 -23.45 13.57
CA SER A 301 3.70 -23.96 13.57
C SER A 301 4.69 -22.86 13.20
N PHE A 302 5.84 -22.85 13.90
CA PHE A 302 6.87 -21.82 13.75
C PHE A 302 8.23 -22.45 13.43
N ASN A 303 9.05 -21.72 12.68
CA ASN A 303 10.44 -22.07 12.51
C ASN A 303 11.28 -21.58 13.71
N ARG A 304 12.55 -22.02 13.75
CA ARG A 304 13.49 -21.65 14.82
C ARG A 304 13.78 -20.13 14.95
N PHE A 305 13.31 -19.32 14.01
CA PHE A 305 13.48 -17.85 14.00
C PHE A 305 12.17 -17.13 14.33
N GLY A 306 11.13 -17.85 14.78
CA GLY A 306 9.83 -17.29 15.11
C GLY A 306 8.90 -17.02 13.92
N GLY A 307 9.31 -17.35 12.70
CA GLY A 307 8.44 -17.20 11.52
C GLY A 307 7.39 -18.29 11.43
N LEU A 308 6.12 -17.92 11.17
CA LEU A 308 5.02 -18.86 10.94
C LEU A 308 5.32 -19.71 9.69
N THR A 309 5.27 -21.04 9.84
CA THR A 309 5.54 -21.99 8.77
C THR A 309 4.32 -22.80 8.36
N GLY A 310 3.30 -22.86 9.20
CA GLY A 310 2.07 -23.58 8.91
C GLY A 310 0.94 -23.20 9.85
N VAL A 311 -0.26 -23.26 9.31
CA VAL A 311 -1.52 -23.14 10.06
C VAL A 311 -2.34 -24.37 9.70
N VAL A 312 -2.79 -25.12 10.71
CA VAL A 312 -3.71 -26.24 10.53
C VAL A 312 -5.00 -25.90 11.25
N THR A 313 -6.11 -26.02 10.55
CA THR A 313 -7.44 -25.65 11.04
C THR A 313 -8.43 -26.78 10.84
N PRO A 314 -9.55 -26.79 11.55
CA PRO A 314 -10.64 -27.76 11.33
C PRO A 314 -11.21 -27.69 9.91
N ASP A 315 -11.05 -26.56 9.25
CA ASP A 315 -11.60 -26.28 7.93
C ASP A 315 -10.64 -26.60 6.78
N ASP A 316 -9.45 -27.14 7.06
CA ASP A 316 -8.47 -27.47 6.03
C ASP A 316 -8.99 -28.50 5.03
N GLU A 317 -9.72 -29.53 5.48
CA GLU A 317 -10.29 -30.57 4.62
C GLU A 317 -11.39 -29.99 3.69
N PRO A 318 -12.41 -29.25 4.17
CA PRO A 318 -13.39 -28.62 3.29
C PRO A 318 -12.76 -27.56 2.36
N LEU A 319 -11.79 -26.76 2.83
CA LEU A 319 -11.10 -25.80 1.99
C LEU A 319 -10.25 -26.48 0.91
N ALA A 320 -9.56 -27.58 1.22
CA ALA A 320 -8.82 -28.36 0.25
C ALA A 320 -9.73 -28.99 -0.80
N ALA A 321 -10.88 -29.53 -0.40
CA ALA A 321 -11.88 -30.08 -1.31
C ALA A 321 -12.47 -28.99 -2.25
N ALA A 322 -12.73 -27.80 -1.72
CA ALA A 322 -13.17 -26.67 -2.51
C ALA A 322 -12.08 -26.20 -3.50
N LYS A 323 -10.83 -26.11 -3.03
CA LYS A 323 -9.67 -25.79 -3.85
C LYS A 323 -9.50 -26.77 -5.01
N GLU A 324 -9.57 -28.06 -4.75
CA GLU A 324 -9.44 -29.12 -5.77
C GLU A 324 -10.45 -28.92 -6.92
N LYS A 325 -11.71 -28.62 -6.61
CA LYS A 325 -12.73 -28.36 -7.64
C LYS A 325 -12.45 -27.13 -8.48
N ILE A 326 -12.00 -26.02 -7.84
CA ILE A 326 -11.64 -24.80 -8.54
C ILE A 326 -10.40 -25.03 -9.40
N ASP A 327 -9.37 -25.69 -8.87
CA ASP A 327 -8.14 -26.00 -9.61
C ASP A 327 -8.44 -26.90 -10.81
N ALA A 328 -9.28 -27.92 -10.62
CA ALA A 328 -9.70 -28.78 -11.73
C ALA A 328 -10.42 -28.00 -12.83
N ALA A 329 -11.31 -27.09 -12.48
CA ALA A 329 -11.99 -26.23 -13.45
C ALA A 329 -10.99 -25.31 -14.20
N PHE A 330 -10.03 -24.74 -13.51
CA PHE A 330 -8.95 -23.95 -14.11
C PHE A 330 -8.15 -24.77 -15.13
N PHE A 331 -7.73 -25.98 -14.78
CA PHE A 331 -6.90 -26.81 -15.67
C PHE A 331 -7.67 -27.39 -16.86
N VAL A 332 -9.00 -27.54 -16.78
CA VAL A 332 -9.85 -28.05 -17.88
C VAL A 332 -10.25 -26.92 -18.85
N SER A 333 -10.24 -25.67 -18.44
CA SER A 333 -10.87 -24.57 -19.16
C SER A 333 -10.26 -24.22 -20.52
N ALA A 334 -8.99 -24.58 -20.80
CA ALA A 334 -8.36 -24.34 -22.09
C ALA A 334 -7.11 -25.21 -22.34
N ASP A 335 -6.87 -25.57 -23.61
CA ASP A 335 -5.63 -26.25 -24.03
C ASP A 335 -4.39 -25.31 -23.96
N ASN A 336 -4.62 -24.00 -23.98
CA ASN A 336 -3.57 -22.99 -23.90
C ASN A 336 -3.50 -22.42 -22.48
N ASP A 337 -2.38 -22.62 -21.79
CA ASP A 337 -2.14 -22.15 -20.44
C ASP A 337 -2.30 -20.62 -20.28
N ALA A 338 -2.01 -19.86 -21.33
CA ALA A 338 -2.17 -18.40 -21.31
C ALA A 338 -3.66 -17.95 -21.29
N ALA A 339 -4.57 -18.81 -21.73
CA ALA A 339 -6.01 -18.53 -21.80
C ALA A 339 -6.78 -19.03 -20.57
N LYS A 340 -6.17 -19.90 -19.75
CA LYS A 340 -6.83 -20.38 -18.53
C LYS A 340 -7.09 -19.23 -17.56
N GLU A 341 -8.25 -19.23 -16.95
CA GLU A 341 -8.67 -18.20 -15.99
C GLU A 341 -9.28 -18.85 -14.76
N ILE A 342 -9.06 -18.21 -13.61
CA ILE A 342 -9.78 -18.56 -12.39
C ILE A 342 -11.29 -18.32 -12.64
N PRO A 343 -12.20 -19.25 -12.27
CA PRO A 343 -13.63 -19.09 -12.47
C PRO A 343 -14.16 -17.76 -11.94
N ALA A 344 -15.12 -17.15 -12.63
CA ALA A 344 -15.84 -15.98 -12.11
C ALA A 344 -16.64 -16.37 -10.85
N ASP A 345 -17.02 -15.38 -10.02
CA ASP A 345 -17.66 -15.64 -8.73
C ASP A 345 -18.86 -16.58 -8.83
N GLU A 346 -19.81 -16.33 -9.74
CA GLU A 346 -20.96 -17.21 -9.93
C GLU A 346 -20.60 -18.66 -10.30
N ALA A 347 -19.59 -18.82 -11.15
CA ALA A 347 -19.11 -20.14 -11.55
C ALA A 347 -18.33 -20.83 -10.42
N GLY A 348 -17.54 -20.08 -9.68
CA GLY A 348 -16.80 -20.56 -8.53
C GLY A 348 -17.72 -20.97 -7.39
N ASP A 349 -18.70 -20.16 -7.05
CA ASP A 349 -19.74 -20.48 -6.05
C ASP A 349 -20.50 -21.75 -6.42
N ALA A 350 -20.84 -21.94 -7.71
CA ALA A 350 -21.48 -23.16 -8.18
C ALA A 350 -20.61 -24.40 -8.01
N LEU A 351 -19.27 -24.28 -8.15
CA LEU A 351 -18.33 -25.37 -7.98
C LEU A 351 -18.16 -25.77 -6.51
N VAL A 352 -18.15 -24.81 -5.60
CA VAL A 352 -18.02 -25.07 -4.15
C VAL A 352 -19.35 -25.35 -3.47
N ALA A 353 -20.47 -25.19 -4.20
CA ALA A 353 -21.81 -25.45 -3.66
C ALA A 353 -21.91 -26.83 -3.02
N GLY A 354 -22.42 -26.86 -1.78
CA GLY A 354 -22.57 -28.09 -0.98
C GLY A 354 -21.31 -28.52 -0.22
N ILE A 355 -20.20 -27.80 -0.34
CA ILE A 355 -19.07 -27.95 0.57
C ILE A 355 -19.35 -27.06 1.79
N VAL A 356 -19.28 -27.67 2.96
CA VAL A 356 -19.53 -27.00 4.24
C VAL A 356 -18.29 -27.05 5.12
N ASP A 357 -18.12 -26.03 5.95
CA ASP A 357 -17.08 -25.97 6.96
C ASP A 357 -17.30 -26.98 8.10
N SER A 358 -16.40 -27.03 9.05
CA SER A 358 -16.49 -27.90 10.25
C SER A 358 -17.74 -27.64 11.10
N SER A 359 -18.38 -26.50 10.95
CA SER A 359 -19.61 -26.09 11.63
C SER A 359 -20.88 -26.30 10.79
N GLY A 360 -20.76 -26.83 9.56
CA GLY A 360 -21.88 -27.10 8.66
C GLY A 360 -22.35 -25.91 7.83
N ARG A 361 -21.55 -24.84 7.75
CA ARG A 361 -21.84 -23.63 6.95
C ARG A 361 -21.16 -23.69 5.59
N PRO A 362 -21.69 -23.03 4.56
CA PRO A 362 -21.12 -23.08 3.22
C PRO A 362 -19.76 -22.39 3.15
N VAL A 363 -18.81 -23.00 2.46
CA VAL A 363 -17.55 -22.33 2.06
C VAL A 363 -17.88 -21.24 1.04
N ARG A 364 -17.35 -20.05 1.22
CA ARG A 364 -17.50 -18.92 0.29
C ARG A 364 -16.32 -18.86 -0.66
N TYR A 365 -16.61 -18.59 -1.91
CA TYR A 365 -15.64 -18.36 -2.96
C TYR A 365 -15.63 -16.88 -3.35
N GLN A 366 -14.46 -16.35 -3.67
CA GLN A 366 -14.29 -15.02 -4.24
C GLN A 366 -13.11 -15.01 -5.20
N ARG A 367 -13.33 -14.58 -6.42
CA ARG A 367 -12.25 -14.28 -7.35
C ARG A 367 -11.67 -12.91 -7.04
N ILE A 368 -10.36 -12.85 -6.74
CA ILE A 368 -9.64 -11.59 -6.45
C ILE A 368 -9.10 -10.98 -7.73
N THR A 369 -8.48 -11.82 -8.59
CA THR A 369 -7.97 -11.41 -9.89
C THR A 369 -8.10 -12.59 -10.88
N ARG A 370 -7.69 -12.39 -12.13
CA ARG A 370 -7.61 -13.46 -13.13
C ARG A 370 -6.85 -14.69 -12.63
N ASP A 371 -5.84 -14.49 -11.79
CA ASP A 371 -4.89 -15.51 -11.36
C ASP A 371 -4.98 -15.80 -9.85
N ARG A 372 -5.86 -15.12 -9.11
CA ARG A 372 -6.01 -15.30 -7.66
C ARG A 372 -7.46 -15.45 -7.26
N TYR A 373 -7.69 -16.35 -6.32
CA TYR A 373 -8.98 -16.53 -5.67
C TYR A 373 -8.81 -16.78 -4.17
N ARG A 374 -9.91 -16.64 -3.47
CA ARG A 374 -10.02 -16.83 -2.04
C ARG A 374 -11.18 -17.78 -1.73
N LEU A 375 -10.94 -18.71 -0.81
CA LEU A 375 -11.97 -19.50 -0.14
C LEU A 375 -11.99 -19.09 1.32
N THR A 376 -13.18 -18.87 1.87
CA THR A 376 -13.35 -18.41 3.24
C THR A 376 -14.42 -19.21 3.95
N THR A 377 -14.15 -19.55 5.21
CA THR A 377 -15.13 -20.08 6.17
C THR A 377 -15.35 -19.06 7.29
N ASP A 378 -16.52 -19.08 7.92
CA ASP A 378 -16.91 -18.07 8.91
C ASP A 378 -16.35 -18.34 10.32
N GLY A 379 -15.31 -19.16 10.43
CA GLY A 379 -14.70 -19.46 11.72
C GLY A 379 -15.65 -20.00 12.79
N PRO A 380 -15.19 -20.13 14.04
CA PRO A 380 -16.01 -20.61 15.16
C PRO A 380 -17.19 -19.71 15.52
N ASP A 381 -17.08 -18.38 15.35
CA ASP A 381 -18.14 -17.43 15.74
C ASP A 381 -19.31 -17.38 14.74
N GLY A 382 -19.09 -17.86 13.51
CA GLY A 382 -20.09 -17.93 12.47
C GLY A 382 -20.45 -16.60 11.83
N GLN A 383 -19.63 -15.58 12.04
CA GLN A 383 -19.81 -14.25 11.44
C GLN A 383 -18.73 -14.02 10.38
N PRO A 384 -19.11 -13.54 9.19
CA PRO A 384 -18.13 -13.22 8.17
C PRO A 384 -17.34 -11.96 8.51
N PHE A 385 -16.11 -11.89 8.04
CA PHE A 385 -15.16 -10.78 8.24
C PHE A 385 -14.76 -10.57 9.68
N THR A 386 -14.56 -11.67 10.40
CA THR A 386 -14.05 -11.68 11.78
C THR A 386 -12.62 -12.24 11.84
N GLY A 387 -11.96 -12.07 12.98
CA GLY A 387 -10.55 -12.43 13.15
C GLY A 387 -10.28 -13.94 13.18
N ASP A 388 -11.33 -14.75 13.34
CA ASP A 388 -11.30 -16.23 13.38
C ASP A 388 -11.72 -16.89 12.07
N ASP A 389 -12.09 -16.10 11.04
CA ASP A 389 -12.35 -16.61 9.68
C ASP A 389 -11.14 -17.38 9.16
N VAL A 390 -11.35 -18.59 8.63
CA VAL A 390 -10.28 -19.32 7.97
C VAL A 390 -10.28 -18.98 6.48
N VAL A 391 -9.14 -18.54 5.98
CA VAL A 391 -8.97 -18.00 4.65
C VAL A 391 -7.90 -18.79 3.89
N LEU A 392 -8.29 -19.47 2.83
CA LEU A 392 -7.35 -20.03 1.87
C LEU A 392 -7.25 -19.12 0.66
N GLN A 393 -6.11 -18.49 0.47
CA GLN A 393 -5.81 -17.71 -0.72
C GLN A 393 -4.96 -18.54 -1.68
N ALA A 394 -5.41 -18.66 -2.93
CA ALA A 394 -4.74 -19.43 -3.95
C ALA A 394 -4.34 -18.54 -5.15
N THR A 395 -3.14 -18.78 -5.68
CA THR A 395 -2.58 -18.02 -6.80
C THR A 395 -2.13 -18.98 -7.89
N ALA A 396 -2.64 -18.79 -9.10
CA ALA A 396 -2.20 -19.52 -10.29
C ALA A 396 -0.87 -18.92 -10.79
N VAL A 397 0.19 -19.69 -10.69
CA VAL A 397 1.50 -19.37 -11.28
C VAL A 397 1.53 -19.99 -12.67
N ARG A 398 1.50 -19.14 -13.70
CA ARG A 398 1.44 -19.60 -15.09
C ARG A 398 2.81 -19.99 -15.62
N ALA A 399 2.84 -21.01 -16.43
CA ALA A 399 4.00 -21.32 -17.26
C ALA A 399 4.15 -20.23 -18.33
N ASP A 400 5.20 -19.43 -18.29
CA ASP A 400 5.62 -18.56 -19.38
C ASP A 400 6.95 -19.05 -19.95
N PRO A 401 6.92 -19.80 -21.08
CA PRO A 401 8.14 -20.31 -21.70
C PRO A 401 9.08 -19.21 -22.19
N GLU A 402 8.53 -18.05 -22.59
CA GLU A 402 9.35 -16.90 -23.02
C GLU A 402 10.04 -16.26 -21.81
N GLU A 403 9.36 -16.15 -20.69
CA GLU A 403 9.93 -15.62 -19.46
C GLU A 403 11.00 -16.56 -18.91
N ALA A 404 10.76 -17.87 -18.92
CA ALA A 404 11.73 -18.87 -18.52
C ALA A 404 13.00 -18.83 -19.39
N ALA A 405 12.86 -18.72 -20.72
CA ALA A 405 13.99 -18.58 -21.62
C ALA A 405 14.77 -17.28 -21.35
N ARG A 406 14.07 -16.18 -21.06
CA ARG A 406 14.71 -14.91 -20.70
C ARG A 406 15.43 -14.98 -19.35
N LEU A 407 14.85 -15.70 -18.36
CA LEU A 407 15.47 -15.88 -17.04
C LEU A 407 16.71 -16.76 -17.11
N ALA A 408 16.73 -17.76 -18.00
CA ALA A 408 17.90 -18.62 -18.23
C ALA A 408 19.12 -17.83 -18.72
N ASP A 409 18.90 -16.83 -19.58
CA ASP A 409 19.96 -15.96 -20.13
C ASP A 409 20.33 -14.76 -19.23
N LYS A 410 19.51 -14.45 -18.23
CA LYS A 410 19.81 -13.36 -17.29
C LYS A 410 20.94 -13.75 -16.34
N PRO A 411 21.82 -12.80 -15.96
CA PRO A 411 22.78 -13.03 -14.88
C PRO A 411 22.04 -13.37 -13.57
N LEU A 412 22.73 -14.05 -12.66
CA LEU A 412 22.16 -14.40 -11.35
C LEU A 412 21.74 -13.15 -10.58
N SER A 413 20.52 -13.14 -10.07
CA SER A 413 20.01 -12.10 -9.17
C SER A 413 20.77 -12.11 -7.84
N TRP A 414 20.65 -11.05 -7.06
CA TRP A 414 21.25 -10.99 -5.72
C TRP A 414 20.75 -12.13 -4.81
N ARG A 415 19.47 -12.48 -4.88
CA ARG A 415 18.88 -13.56 -4.07
C ARG A 415 19.47 -14.92 -4.44
N GLU A 416 19.62 -15.21 -5.72
CA GLU A 416 20.22 -16.46 -6.21
C GLU A 416 21.70 -16.54 -5.83
N LYS A 417 22.47 -15.46 -5.99
CA LYS A 417 23.86 -15.38 -5.52
C LYS A 417 23.96 -15.65 -4.02
N ARG A 418 23.06 -15.05 -3.23
CA ARG A 418 23.03 -15.23 -1.78
C ARG A 418 22.66 -16.65 -1.38
N LEU A 419 21.73 -17.29 -2.10
CA LEU A 419 21.36 -18.69 -1.89
C LEU A 419 22.55 -19.62 -2.13
N ILE A 420 23.29 -19.41 -3.23
CA ILE A 420 24.51 -20.15 -3.55
C ILE A 420 25.59 -19.92 -2.49
N GLU A 421 25.76 -18.69 -2.02
CA GLU A 421 26.73 -18.37 -0.96
C GLU A 421 26.39 -19.07 0.36
N LEU A 422 25.10 -19.14 0.73
CA LEU A 422 24.66 -19.75 1.98
C LEU A 422 24.66 -21.27 1.96
N LYS A 423 24.27 -21.88 0.83
CA LYS A 423 24.10 -23.34 0.70
C LYS A 423 25.20 -24.01 -0.15
N GLY A 424 26.15 -23.28 -0.71
CA GLY A 424 27.24 -23.81 -1.54
C GLY A 424 26.74 -24.55 -2.78
N GLU A 425 27.22 -25.76 -3.02
CA GLU A 425 26.85 -26.59 -4.16
C GLU A 425 25.36 -27.01 -4.15
N GLU A 426 24.73 -27.14 -2.99
CA GLU A 426 23.31 -27.43 -2.90
C GLU A 426 22.49 -26.23 -3.40
N GLY A 427 22.84 -25.01 -2.95
CA GLY A 427 22.21 -23.78 -3.43
C GLY A 427 22.38 -23.56 -4.94
N ARG A 428 23.55 -23.93 -5.49
CA ARG A 428 23.79 -23.89 -6.94
C ARG A 428 22.85 -24.84 -7.69
N ARG A 429 22.72 -26.09 -7.23
CA ARG A 429 21.81 -27.06 -7.83
C ARG A 429 20.35 -26.62 -7.72
N GLU A 430 19.97 -26.01 -6.61
CA GLU A 430 18.62 -25.48 -6.40
C GLU A 430 18.31 -24.35 -7.40
N VAL A 431 19.24 -23.43 -7.62
CA VAL A 431 19.10 -22.34 -8.59
C VAL A 431 19.10 -22.87 -10.03
N GLU A 432 19.99 -23.81 -10.37
CA GLU A 432 20.05 -24.43 -11.70
C GLU A 432 18.78 -25.25 -11.98
N ALA A 433 18.25 -25.97 -11.01
CA ALA A 433 17.00 -26.69 -11.12
C ALA A 433 15.83 -25.73 -11.34
N ALA A 434 15.74 -24.68 -10.53
CA ALA A 434 14.68 -23.65 -10.65
C ALA A 434 14.71 -22.93 -12.01
N ARG A 435 15.90 -22.72 -12.60
CA ARG A 435 16.06 -22.12 -13.93
C ARG A 435 15.92 -23.10 -15.07
N GLY A 436 16.24 -24.39 -14.85
CA GLY A 436 16.24 -25.44 -15.86
C GLY A 436 14.92 -26.21 -15.98
N GLU A 437 14.07 -26.17 -14.96
CA GLU A 437 12.72 -26.75 -15.05
C GLU A 437 11.86 -25.88 -15.97
N ALA A 438 11.28 -26.52 -17.00
CA ALA A 438 10.22 -25.86 -17.76
C ALA A 438 9.12 -25.45 -16.79
N PRO A 439 8.75 -24.15 -16.75
CA PRO A 439 7.73 -23.69 -15.82
C PRO A 439 6.44 -24.47 -16.07
N LYS A 440 5.91 -25.11 -15.04
CA LYS A 440 4.61 -25.76 -15.09
C LYS A 440 3.59 -24.82 -14.46
N THR A 441 2.47 -24.64 -15.13
CA THR A 441 1.34 -23.95 -14.53
C THR A 441 0.89 -24.72 -13.29
N ARG A 442 0.89 -24.06 -12.14
CA ARG A 442 0.46 -24.61 -10.84
C ARG A 442 -0.38 -23.58 -10.09
N ILE A 443 -1.14 -24.04 -9.12
CA ILE A 443 -1.87 -23.17 -8.21
C ILE A 443 -1.33 -23.39 -6.80
N ASP A 444 -0.65 -22.38 -6.30
CA ASP A 444 -0.11 -22.37 -4.95
C ASP A 444 -1.17 -21.79 -4.01
N GLY A 445 -1.43 -22.43 -2.89
CA GLY A 445 -2.39 -21.98 -1.88
C GLY A 445 -1.75 -21.85 -0.50
N ALA A 446 -2.20 -20.87 0.27
CA ALA A 446 -1.81 -20.68 1.65
C ALA A 446 -3.06 -20.44 2.51
N THR A 447 -3.15 -21.14 3.62
CA THR A 447 -4.21 -20.95 4.61
C THR A 447 -3.76 -19.98 5.69
N THR A 448 -4.66 -19.08 6.07
CA THR A 448 -4.46 -18.09 7.13
C THR A 448 -5.73 -18.00 7.97
N VAL A 449 -5.62 -17.48 9.19
CA VAL A 449 -6.77 -17.21 10.05
C VAL A 449 -6.91 -15.70 10.24
N GLY A 450 -8.06 -15.16 9.85
CA GLY A 450 -8.32 -13.72 9.79
C GLY A 450 -7.49 -12.99 8.73
N GLY A 451 -7.30 -11.68 8.91
CA GLY A 451 -6.49 -10.86 8.00
C GLY A 451 -7.22 -10.44 6.72
N LEU A 452 -8.55 -10.55 6.70
CA LEU A 452 -9.38 -10.01 5.63
C LEU A 452 -9.43 -8.47 5.70
N ALA A 453 -9.83 -7.84 4.61
CA ALA A 453 -10.18 -6.42 4.62
C ALA A 453 -11.66 -6.27 4.24
N THR A 454 -12.36 -5.40 4.95
CA THR A 454 -13.79 -5.11 4.69
C THR A 454 -13.99 -4.24 3.46
N LEU A 455 -12.90 -3.62 2.96
CA LEU A 455 -12.90 -2.75 1.79
C LEU A 455 -11.67 -3.08 0.94
N GLU A 456 -11.89 -3.74 -0.19
CA GLU A 456 -10.84 -4.24 -1.08
C GLU A 456 -11.14 -3.87 -2.55
N GLY A 457 -10.16 -4.13 -3.42
CA GLY A 457 -10.32 -4.01 -4.87
C GLY A 457 -10.78 -2.62 -5.30
N ALA A 458 -11.71 -2.58 -6.26
CA ALA A 458 -12.25 -1.33 -6.81
C ALA A 458 -12.96 -0.47 -5.76
N ASP A 459 -13.62 -1.08 -4.77
CA ASP A 459 -14.37 -0.36 -3.74
C ASP A 459 -13.45 0.50 -2.87
N TYR A 460 -12.23 0.03 -2.57
CA TYR A 460 -11.21 0.83 -1.89
C TYR A 460 -10.87 2.12 -2.65
N TYR A 461 -10.68 2.03 -3.96
CA TYR A 461 -10.38 3.21 -4.79
C TYR A 461 -11.60 4.13 -4.94
N TRP A 462 -12.81 3.57 -5.06
CA TRP A 462 -14.05 4.35 -5.11
C TRP A 462 -14.33 5.08 -3.79
N PHE A 463 -14.06 4.44 -2.65
CA PHE A 463 -14.16 5.09 -1.34
C PHE A 463 -13.27 6.34 -1.28
N TRP A 464 -11.99 6.21 -1.62
CA TRP A 464 -11.08 7.35 -1.63
C TRP A 464 -11.45 8.40 -2.68
N THR A 465 -11.92 7.99 -3.85
CA THR A 465 -12.47 8.90 -4.87
C THR A 465 -13.63 9.72 -4.30
N GLY A 466 -14.54 9.07 -3.58
CA GLY A 466 -15.67 9.72 -2.88
C GLY A 466 -15.22 10.71 -1.81
N CYS A 467 -14.24 10.32 -0.97
CA CYS A 467 -13.65 11.20 0.04
C CYS A 467 -13.01 12.45 -0.60
N MET A 468 -12.28 12.28 -1.71
CA MET A 468 -11.67 13.39 -2.42
C MET A 468 -12.71 14.31 -3.06
N LEU A 469 -13.73 13.74 -3.68
CA LEU A 469 -14.83 14.50 -4.27
C LEU A 469 -15.58 15.31 -3.20
N ALA A 470 -15.85 14.70 -2.04
CA ALA A 470 -16.47 15.39 -0.91
C ALA A 470 -15.59 16.55 -0.40
N ALA A 471 -14.28 16.34 -0.28
CA ALA A 471 -13.33 17.39 0.09
C ALA A 471 -13.28 18.51 -0.97
N ALA A 472 -13.28 18.16 -2.26
CA ALA A 472 -13.30 19.13 -3.36
C ALA A 472 -14.57 19.99 -3.35
N VAL A 473 -15.74 19.38 -3.12
CA VAL A 473 -17.02 20.09 -2.99
C VAL A 473 -17.03 20.97 -1.74
N ALA A 474 -16.55 20.47 -0.59
CA ALA A 474 -16.43 21.24 0.64
C ALA A 474 -15.43 22.42 0.52
N PHE A 475 -14.45 22.30 -0.35
CA PHE A 475 -13.51 23.38 -0.64
C PHE A 475 -14.13 24.55 -1.41
N VAL A 476 -15.17 24.33 -2.23
CA VAL A 476 -15.80 25.39 -3.03
C VAL A 476 -16.29 26.58 -2.19
N PRO A 477 -17.12 26.40 -1.14
CA PRO A 477 -17.50 27.52 -0.27
C PRO A 477 -16.30 28.16 0.43
N ILE A 478 -15.28 27.38 0.83
CA ILE A 478 -14.06 27.92 1.41
C ILE A 478 -13.39 28.87 0.41
N ALA A 479 -13.23 28.45 -0.84
CA ALA A 479 -12.60 29.26 -1.88
C ALA A 479 -13.40 30.52 -2.23
N VAL A 480 -14.74 30.47 -2.14
CA VAL A 480 -15.63 31.63 -2.44
C VAL A 480 -15.63 32.64 -1.30
N PHE A 481 -15.70 32.17 -0.06
CA PHE A 481 -15.83 33.03 1.12
C PHE A 481 -14.50 33.41 1.77
N TYR A 482 -13.39 32.82 1.32
CA TYR A 482 -12.07 33.12 1.87
C TYR A 482 -11.68 34.58 1.57
N ARG A 483 -11.55 35.39 2.61
CA ARG A 483 -11.04 36.75 2.53
C ARG A 483 -9.58 36.77 2.93
N GLY A 484 -8.69 36.61 1.95
CA GLY A 484 -7.24 36.71 2.14
C GLY A 484 -6.80 38.12 2.48
N ARG A 485 -5.82 38.25 3.35
CA ARG A 485 -5.05 39.51 3.54
C ARG A 485 -3.65 39.24 2.97
N PRO A 486 -3.38 39.56 1.70
CA PRO A 486 -2.05 39.34 1.16
C PRO A 486 -1.07 40.26 1.88
N HIS A 487 -0.12 39.67 2.58
CA HIS A 487 1.04 40.38 3.11
C HIS A 487 2.10 40.46 2.01
N LEU A 488 1.75 41.12 0.90
CA LEU A 488 2.71 41.44 -0.16
C LEU A 488 3.79 42.32 0.43
N GLN A 489 5.02 41.95 0.19
CA GLN A 489 6.18 42.72 0.59
C GLN A 489 6.18 44.01 -0.22
N ASP A 490 5.76 45.12 0.39
CA ASP A 490 6.28 46.43 0.02
C ASP A 490 7.75 46.45 0.46
N ASP A 491 8.62 45.91 -0.35
CA ASP A 491 10.06 46.12 -0.22
C ASP A 491 10.44 47.19 -1.21
N PRO A 492 10.66 48.46 -0.75
CA PRO A 492 11.04 49.58 -1.62
C PRO A 492 12.49 49.46 -2.12
N THR A 493 13.20 48.35 -1.87
CA THR A 493 14.62 48.18 -2.20
C THR A 493 14.88 47.20 -3.34
N VAL A 494 13.83 46.68 -4.02
CA VAL A 494 13.95 45.89 -5.25
C VAL A 494 13.10 46.54 -6.33
N ALA A 495 13.53 47.70 -6.80
CA ALA A 495 13.15 48.31 -8.04
C ALA A 495 14.36 48.30 -8.99
#